data_19ef895d27373c4eb19a79f7939e1506
#
_entry.id   19ef895d27373c4eb19a79f7939e1506
#
_cell.length_a   1.000
_cell.length_b   1.000
_cell.length_c   1.000
_cell.angle_alpha   90.00
_cell.angle_beta   90.00
_cell.angle_gamma   90.00
#
_symmetry.space_group_name_H-M   'P 1'
#
loop_
_entity.id
_entity.type
_entity.pdbx_description
1 polymer ?
#
loop_
_entity_poly.entity_id
_entity_poly.type
_entity_poly.pdbx_seq_one_letter_code
_entity_poly.pdbx_strand_id
1 'polypeptide(L)'
;MKGYAEEKGVTLCMEITNSKVAADQRTDQVFDRLAWGLGVCRAVNSPRVKLVYDVYHVQIADGDVTRNLRENIDRVCHIHVAGVPSRQEIDGTQELNYPFIARTIADLGFTGFVAHEHRPGPGRDPVKSLEQCFEIMNV
;
A
#
# COMPACT_ATOMS: atom_id res chain seq x y z
N MET A 1 -12.13 15.14 14.05
CA MET A 1 -11.67 15.05 12.65
C MET A 1 -12.69 14.40 11.73
N LYS A 2 -13.37 13.28 12.13
CA LYS A 2 -14.35 12.54 11.32
C LYS A 2 -15.42 13.44 10.68
N GLY A 3 -16.23 14.15 11.47
CA GLY A 3 -17.31 14.99 10.95
C GLY A 3 -16.83 16.13 10.05
N TYR A 4 -15.66 16.69 10.33
CA TYR A 4 -15.05 17.73 9.47
C TYR A 4 -14.59 17.17 8.13
N ALA A 5 -14.00 15.96 8.12
CA ALA A 5 -13.60 15.28 6.89
C ALA A 5 -14.84 14.94 6.02
N GLU A 6 -15.92 14.49 6.64
CA GLU A 6 -17.20 14.22 5.97
C GLU A 6 -17.79 15.49 5.36
N GLU A 7 -17.85 16.59 6.14
CA GLU A 7 -18.35 17.90 5.69
C GLU A 7 -17.55 18.43 4.49
N LYS A 8 -16.22 18.32 4.53
CA LYS A 8 -15.35 18.85 3.48
C LYS A 8 -15.12 17.88 2.31
N GLY A 9 -15.65 16.67 2.35
CA GLY A 9 -15.44 15.66 1.32
C GLY A 9 -14.00 15.14 1.24
N VAL A 10 -13.19 15.33 2.28
CA VAL A 10 -11.78 14.91 2.34
C VAL A 10 -11.68 13.52 2.95
N THR A 11 -10.87 12.64 2.33
CA THR A 11 -10.61 11.30 2.86
C THR A 11 -9.30 11.29 3.66
N LEU A 12 -9.39 10.83 4.89
CA LEU A 12 -8.24 10.56 5.75
C LEU A 12 -7.74 9.14 5.44
N CYS A 13 -6.52 9.04 4.94
CA CYS A 13 -5.89 7.77 4.60
C CYS A 13 -4.84 7.44 5.66
N MET A 14 -5.03 6.31 6.34
CA MET A 14 -4.12 5.83 7.38
C MET A 14 -3.24 4.73 6.80
N GLU A 15 -1.93 4.90 6.88
CA GLU A 15 -0.97 3.90 6.43
C GLU A 15 -0.63 2.91 7.54
N ILE A 16 -0.62 1.63 7.19
CA ILE A 16 -0.12 0.55 8.03
C ILE A 16 1.33 0.30 7.63
N THR A 17 2.23 0.39 8.58
CA THR A 17 3.66 0.16 8.36
C THR A 17 4.13 -1.09 9.08
N ASN A 18 5.12 -1.81 8.51
CA ASN A 18 5.65 -3.00 9.16
C ASN A 18 6.59 -2.66 10.32
N SER A 19 6.62 -3.51 11.35
CA SER A 19 7.53 -3.42 12.48
C SER A 19 8.72 -4.37 12.40
N LYS A 20 8.85 -5.15 11.30
CA LYS A 20 9.88 -6.18 11.16
C LYS A 20 11.19 -5.67 10.56
N VAL A 21 11.13 -4.62 9.73
CA VAL A 21 12.31 -4.05 9.08
C VAL A 21 12.79 -2.83 9.87
N ALA A 22 13.99 -2.91 10.44
CA ALA A 22 14.55 -1.88 11.31
C ALA A 22 14.63 -0.49 10.66
N ALA A 23 14.91 -0.42 9.35
CA ALA A 23 14.96 0.84 8.61
C ALA A 23 13.59 1.54 8.48
N ASP A 24 12.49 0.78 8.63
CA ASP A 24 11.12 1.27 8.58
C ASP A 24 10.54 1.45 9.99
N GLN A 25 11.23 0.98 11.02
CA GLN A 25 10.77 1.09 12.41
C GLN A 25 10.82 2.55 12.87
N ARG A 26 9.65 3.07 13.16
CA ARG A 26 9.51 4.26 14.02
C ARG A 26 9.25 3.76 15.43
N THR A 27 9.86 4.38 16.42
CA THR A 27 9.94 3.91 17.82
C THR A 27 8.59 3.69 18.53
N ASP A 28 7.47 4.11 17.94
CA ASP A 28 6.14 4.12 18.55
C ASP A 28 5.06 3.43 17.71
N GLN A 29 5.43 2.43 16.89
CA GLN A 29 4.48 1.82 15.97
C GLN A 29 3.54 0.84 16.67
N VAL A 30 2.29 1.26 16.81
CA VAL A 30 1.16 0.39 17.14
C VAL A 30 0.34 -0.02 15.90
N PHE A 31 0.74 0.44 14.68
CA PHE A 31 -0.01 0.26 13.42
C PHE A 31 0.72 -0.68 12.46
N ASP A 32 1.11 -1.85 12.94
CA ASP A 32 1.95 -2.78 12.17
C ASP A 32 1.19 -3.97 11.59
N ARG A 33 -0.15 -3.97 11.68
CA ARG A 33 -1.02 -5.03 11.17
C ARG A 33 -2.24 -4.47 10.45
N LEU A 34 -2.58 -5.08 9.33
CA LEU A 34 -3.76 -4.72 8.56
C LEU A 34 -5.04 -4.82 9.40
N ALA A 35 -5.16 -5.87 10.21
CA ALA A 35 -6.30 -6.09 11.10
C ALA A 35 -6.53 -4.93 12.08
N TRP A 36 -5.47 -4.29 12.56
CA TRP A 36 -5.57 -3.12 13.42
C TRP A 36 -6.17 -1.93 12.67
N GLY A 37 -5.65 -1.61 11.49
CA GLY A 37 -6.17 -0.50 10.68
C GLY A 37 -7.63 -0.68 10.27
N LEU A 38 -8.00 -1.90 9.89
CA LEU A 38 -9.40 -2.26 9.62
C LEU A 38 -10.27 -2.11 10.88
N GLY A 39 -9.73 -2.44 12.05
CA GLY A 39 -10.38 -2.22 13.34
C GLY A 39 -10.69 -0.75 13.58
N VAL A 40 -9.73 0.13 13.31
CA VAL A 40 -9.93 1.60 13.41
C VAL A 40 -11.00 2.08 12.43
N CYS A 41 -10.93 1.65 11.16
CA CYS A 41 -11.94 2.02 10.16
C CYS A 41 -13.35 1.61 10.60
N ARG A 42 -13.51 0.40 11.17
CA ARG A 42 -14.79 -0.08 11.71
C ARG A 42 -15.25 0.73 12.92
N ALA A 43 -14.36 1.01 13.86
CA ALA A 43 -14.68 1.77 15.08
C ALA A 43 -15.06 3.21 14.78
N VAL A 44 -14.35 3.87 13.86
CA VAL A 44 -14.66 5.24 13.43
C VAL A 44 -15.95 5.27 12.62
N ASN A 45 -16.23 4.25 11.85
CA ASN A 45 -17.41 4.10 11.01
C ASN A 45 -17.69 5.36 10.16
N SER A 46 -16.76 5.69 9.26
CA SER A 46 -16.87 6.81 8.34
C SER A 46 -16.39 6.41 6.94
N PRO A 47 -17.09 6.83 5.87
CA PRO A 47 -16.63 6.62 4.50
C PRO A 47 -15.38 7.45 4.17
N ARG A 48 -15.05 8.43 5.05
CA ARG A 48 -13.90 9.33 4.90
C ARG A 48 -12.69 8.95 5.76
N VAL A 49 -12.72 7.77 6.39
CA VAL A 49 -11.56 7.21 7.11
C VAL A 49 -11.27 5.85 6.51
N LYS A 50 -10.17 5.78 5.79
CA LYS A 50 -9.75 4.62 5.01
C LYS A 50 -8.26 4.34 5.20
N LEU A 51 -7.76 3.33 4.50
CA LEU A 51 -6.38 2.88 4.57
C LEU A 51 -5.61 3.26 3.30
N VAL A 52 -4.33 3.60 3.47
CA VAL A 52 -3.32 3.35 2.46
C VAL A 52 -2.97 1.87 2.54
N TYR A 53 -3.13 1.15 1.44
CA TYR A 53 -2.72 -0.24 1.31
C TYR A 53 -1.33 -0.29 0.68
N ASP A 54 -0.29 -0.35 1.50
CA ASP A 54 1.08 -0.49 1.02
C ASP A 54 1.41 -1.99 0.85
N VAL A 55 1.58 -2.41 -0.41
CA VAL A 55 1.93 -3.80 -0.78
C VAL A 55 3.21 -4.27 -0.09
N TYR A 56 4.21 -3.39 0.02
CA TYR A 56 5.47 -3.71 0.70
C TYR A 56 5.25 -3.98 2.19
N HIS A 57 4.56 -3.07 2.89
CA HIS A 57 4.33 -3.22 4.32
C HIS A 57 3.41 -4.39 4.64
N VAL A 58 2.34 -4.58 3.87
CA VAL A 58 1.41 -5.70 4.07
C VAL A 58 2.11 -7.04 3.85
N GLN A 59 2.92 -7.18 2.78
CA GLN A 59 3.66 -8.43 2.55
C GLN A 59 4.56 -8.80 3.72
N ILE A 60 5.30 -7.84 4.25
CA ILE A 60 6.23 -8.07 5.35
C ILE A 60 5.48 -8.37 6.66
N ALA A 61 4.40 -7.63 6.94
CA ALA A 61 3.67 -7.75 8.18
C ALA A 61 2.77 -8.99 8.24
N ASP A 62 1.90 -9.14 7.27
CA ASP A 62 0.78 -10.08 7.26
C ASP A 62 0.86 -11.13 6.14
N GLY A 63 1.45 -10.78 4.98
CA GLY A 63 1.44 -11.60 3.77
C GLY A 63 0.07 -11.64 3.09
N ASP A 64 -0.12 -12.61 2.18
CA ASP A 64 -1.40 -12.88 1.49
C ASP A 64 -2.04 -11.64 0.84
N VAL A 65 -1.18 -10.83 0.17
CA VAL A 65 -1.48 -9.48 -0.31
C VAL A 65 -2.78 -9.40 -1.11
N THR A 66 -2.96 -10.27 -2.10
CA THR A 66 -4.10 -10.15 -3.02
C THR A 66 -5.43 -10.57 -2.40
N ARG A 67 -5.45 -11.55 -1.48
CA ARG A 67 -6.65 -11.91 -0.72
C ARG A 67 -7.04 -10.78 0.22
N ASN A 68 -6.10 -10.28 1.00
CA ASN A 68 -6.33 -9.14 1.90
C ASN A 68 -6.87 -7.93 1.15
N LEU A 69 -6.36 -7.66 -0.06
CA LEU A 69 -6.85 -6.57 -0.90
C LEU A 69 -8.29 -6.82 -1.37
N ARG A 70 -8.59 -8.02 -1.87
CA ARG A 70 -9.95 -8.41 -2.33
C ARG A 70 -11.00 -8.27 -1.23
N GLU A 71 -10.66 -8.70 -0.02
CA GLU A 71 -11.58 -8.70 1.11
C GLU A 71 -11.84 -7.30 1.68
N ASN A 72 -10.95 -6.32 1.41
CA ASN A 72 -10.97 -5.03 2.08
C ASN A 72 -10.88 -3.82 1.15
N ILE A 73 -11.07 -3.99 -0.16
CA ILE A 73 -10.89 -2.91 -1.15
C ILE A 73 -11.80 -1.70 -0.88
N ASP A 74 -12.98 -1.90 -0.31
CA ASP A 74 -13.90 -0.85 0.09
C ASP A 74 -13.35 0.07 1.18
N ARG A 75 -12.36 -0.39 1.93
CA ARG A 75 -11.64 0.35 2.99
C ARG A 75 -10.35 0.98 2.51
N VAL A 76 -9.94 0.75 1.27
CA VAL A 76 -8.72 1.29 0.69
C VAL A 76 -9.02 2.57 -0.09
N CYS A 77 -8.22 3.62 0.12
CA CYS A 77 -8.32 4.87 -0.63
C CYS A 77 -7.10 5.15 -1.51
N HIS A 78 -5.98 4.51 -1.19
CA HIS A 78 -4.71 4.70 -1.87
C HIS A 78 -3.89 3.42 -1.77
N ILE A 79 -3.11 3.11 -2.80
CA ILE A 79 -2.25 1.92 -2.81
C ILE A 79 -0.81 2.39 -3.03
N HIS A 80 0.11 1.92 -2.18
CA HIS A 80 1.54 2.03 -2.39
C HIS A 80 2.13 0.71 -2.88
N VAL A 81 3.15 0.81 -3.73
CA VAL A 81 3.88 -0.33 -4.28
C VAL A 81 5.38 -0.10 -4.21
N ALA A 82 6.10 -1.06 -3.66
CA ALA A 82 7.56 -1.13 -3.66
C ALA A 82 8.00 -2.58 -3.64
N GLY A 83 9.23 -2.84 -4.06
CA GLY A 83 9.81 -4.18 -4.10
C GLY A 83 10.00 -4.80 -2.72
N VAL A 84 9.69 -6.07 -2.57
CA VAL A 84 9.95 -6.85 -1.35
C VAL A 84 11.03 -7.88 -1.68
N PRO A 85 12.10 -8.00 -0.89
CA PRO A 85 12.32 -7.41 0.44
C PRO A 85 13.04 -6.06 0.46
N SER A 86 13.54 -5.57 -0.68
CA SER A 86 14.51 -4.47 -0.69
C SER A 86 13.90 -3.06 -0.64
N ARG A 87 12.58 -2.92 -0.81
CA ARG A 87 11.88 -1.64 -1.03
C ARG A 87 12.38 -0.88 -2.27
N GLN A 88 12.95 -1.59 -3.23
CA GLN A 88 13.47 -1.08 -4.49
C GLN A 88 12.47 -1.29 -5.64
N GLU A 89 12.96 -1.34 -6.88
CA GLU A 89 12.15 -1.62 -8.07
C GLU A 89 11.37 -2.92 -7.93
N ILE A 90 10.21 -2.97 -8.55
CA ILE A 90 9.31 -4.14 -8.52
C ILE A 90 9.61 -5.15 -9.64
N ASP A 91 10.86 -5.30 -10.00
CA ASP A 91 11.33 -6.18 -11.07
C ASP A 91 11.49 -7.65 -10.60
N GLY A 92 12.04 -8.49 -11.49
CA GLY A 92 12.22 -9.92 -11.23
C GLY A 92 13.22 -10.28 -10.13
N THR A 93 13.84 -9.31 -9.47
CA THR A 93 14.69 -9.53 -8.30
C THR A 93 13.90 -9.56 -6.98
N GLN A 94 12.61 -9.28 -7.05
CA GLN A 94 11.71 -9.20 -5.90
C GLN A 94 10.84 -10.47 -5.77
N GLU A 95 10.29 -10.70 -4.59
CA GLU A 95 9.58 -11.95 -4.28
C GLU A 95 8.12 -12.00 -4.74
N LEU A 96 7.51 -10.84 -5.10
CA LEU A 96 6.09 -10.75 -5.45
C LEU A 96 5.86 -10.72 -6.97
N ASN A 97 4.72 -11.25 -7.40
CA ASN A 97 4.24 -11.11 -8.77
C ASN A 97 3.45 -9.81 -8.94
N TYR A 98 4.15 -8.70 -9.20
CA TYR A 98 3.55 -7.38 -9.31
C TYR A 98 2.55 -7.24 -10.47
N PRO A 99 2.76 -7.82 -11.67
CA PRO A 99 1.75 -7.81 -12.72
C PRO A 99 0.45 -8.51 -12.30
N PHE A 100 0.51 -9.57 -11.49
CA PHE A 100 -0.68 -10.22 -10.94
C PHE A 100 -1.40 -9.33 -9.92
N ILE A 101 -0.65 -8.63 -9.08
CA ILE A 101 -1.20 -7.64 -8.12
C ILE A 101 -1.88 -6.50 -8.88
N ALA A 102 -1.23 -5.97 -9.94
CA ALA A 102 -1.80 -4.90 -10.78
C ALA A 102 -3.13 -5.31 -11.40
N ARG A 103 -3.19 -6.48 -12.04
CA ARG A 103 -4.45 -7.03 -12.59
C ARG A 103 -5.50 -7.22 -11.50
N THR A 104 -5.11 -7.68 -10.32
CA THR A 104 -6.05 -7.82 -9.18
C THR A 104 -6.65 -6.47 -8.80
N ILE A 105 -5.86 -5.42 -8.73
CA ILE A 105 -6.33 -4.06 -8.44
C ILE A 105 -7.31 -3.58 -9.50
N ALA A 106 -6.98 -3.78 -10.77
CA ALA A 106 -7.84 -3.41 -11.91
C ALA A 106 -9.16 -4.19 -11.90
N ASP A 107 -9.12 -5.51 -11.71
CA ASP A 107 -10.32 -6.38 -11.65
C ASP A 107 -11.26 -6.02 -10.49
N LEU A 108 -10.74 -5.47 -9.41
CA LEU A 108 -11.53 -4.97 -8.28
C LEU A 108 -12.20 -3.62 -8.57
N GLY A 109 -11.95 -3.00 -9.72
CA GLY A 109 -12.50 -1.70 -10.09
C GLY A 109 -12.00 -0.56 -9.20
N PHE A 110 -10.79 -0.66 -8.66
CA PHE A 110 -10.22 0.39 -7.83
C PHE A 110 -10.00 1.66 -8.65
N THR A 111 -10.56 2.79 -8.18
CA THR A 111 -10.53 4.09 -8.87
C THR A 111 -9.62 5.12 -8.19
N GLY A 112 -8.91 4.72 -7.13
CA GLY A 112 -7.93 5.57 -6.44
C GLY A 112 -6.57 5.58 -7.16
N PHE A 113 -5.58 6.13 -6.49
CA PHE A 113 -4.22 6.16 -7.00
C PHE A 113 -3.42 4.93 -6.56
N VAL A 114 -2.61 4.41 -7.47
CA VAL A 114 -1.55 3.44 -7.19
C VAL A 114 -0.21 4.15 -7.38
N ALA A 115 0.53 4.33 -6.31
CA ALA A 115 1.75 5.11 -6.29
C ALA A 115 2.97 4.22 -5.99
N HIS A 116 4.07 4.51 -6.69
CA HIS A 116 5.35 3.86 -6.41
C HIS A 116 6.05 4.57 -5.25
N GLU A 117 6.29 3.84 -4.16
CA GLU A 117 7.04 4.31 -2.99
C GLU A 117 8.35 3.54 -2.83
N HIS A 118 8.93 3.13 -3.93
CA HIS A 118 10.21 2.43 -3.95
C HIS A 118 11.39 3.40 -3.86
N ARG A 119 12.53 2.84 -3.45
CA ARG A 119 13.83 3.53 -3.47
C ARG A 119 14.63 2.98 -4.64
N PRO A 120 15.10 3.81 -5.58
CA PRO A 120 15.94 3.32 -6.67
C PRO A 120 17.15 2.53 -6.15
N GLY A 121 17.42 1.39 -6.77
CA GLY A 121 18.57 0.55 -6.42
C GLY A 121 19.89 1.29 -6.61
N PRO A 122 20.98 0.84 -5.96
CA PRO A 122 22.28 1.48 -6.05
C PRO A 122 22.74 1.68 -7.50
N GLY A 123 23.08 2.91 -7.86
CA GLY A 123 23.54 3.28 -9.21
C GLY A 123 22.45 3.35 -10.28
N ARG A 124 21.19 3.17 -9.93
CA ARG A 124 20.06 3.32 -10.87
C ARG A 124 19.68 4.80 -11.04
N ASP A 125 19.34 5.16 -12.26
CA ASP A 125 18.73 6.46 -12.55
C ASP A 125 17.29 6.48 -12.00
N PRO A 126 16.92 7.47 -11.16
CA PRO A 126 15.61 7.49 -10.50
C PRO A 126 14.44 7.57 -11.48
N VAL A 127 14.59 8.28 -12.61
CA VAL A 127 13.53 8.44 -13.60
C VAL A 127 13.30 7.11 -14.34
N LYS A 128 14.38 6.48 -14.80
CA LYS A 128 14.29 5.16 -15.45
C LYS A 128 13.79 4.07 -14.50
N SER A 129 14.15 4.16 -13.25
CA SER A 129 13.64 3.27 -12.20
C SER A 129 12.12 3.40 -12.06
N LEU A 130 11.61 4.62 -12.02
CA LEU A 130 10.18 4.90 -11.97
C LEU A 130 9.45 4.45 -13.25
N GLU A 131 10.00 4.74 -14.43
CA GLU A 131 9.46 4.29 -15.72
C GLU A 131 9.32 2.77 -15.76
N GLN A 132 10.36 2.03 -15.35
CA GLN A 132 10.32 0.57 -15.29
C GLN A 132 9.21 0.07 -14.37
N CYS A 133 9.08 0.65 -13.19
CA CYS A 133 8.02 0.26 -12.23
C CYS A 133 6.63 0.57 -12.77
N PHE A 134 6.47 1.71 -13.45
CA PHE A 134 5.22 2.08 -14.10
C PHE A 134 4.81 1.07 -15.17
N GLU A 135 5.73 0.68 -16.06
CA GLU A 135 5.45 -0.29 -17.12
C GLU A 135 5.04 -1.68 -16.57
N ILE A 136 5.63 -2.11 -15.44
CA ILE A 136 5.26 -3.38 -14.79
C ILE A 136 3.84 -3.35 -14.22
N MET A 137 3.38 -2.19 -13.75
CA MET A 137 2.04 -2.01 -13.20
C MET A 137 0.98 -1.62 -14.24
N ASN A 138 1.38 -1.29 -15.46
CA ASN A 138 0.49 -0.90 -16.55
C ASN A 138 -0.08 -2.14 -17.26
N VAL A 139 -1.24 -2.61 -16.82
CA VAL A 139 -1.89 -3.86 -17.23
C VAL A 139 -3.25 -3.62 -17.89
#